data_4a0381ffe253ad835273bb43ef307a84
#
_entry.id   4a0381ffe253ad835273bb43ef307a84
#
_cell.length_a   1.000
_cell.length_b   1.000
_cell.length_c   1.000
_cell.angle_alpha   90.00
_cell.angle_beta   90.00
_cell.angle_gamma   90.00
#
_symmetry.space_group_name_H-M   'P 1'
#
loop_
_entity.id
_entity.type
_entity.pdbx_description
1 polymer ?
#
loop_
_entity_poly.entity_id
_entity_poly.type
_entity_poly.pdbx_seq_one_letter_code
_entity_poly.pdbx_strand_id
1 'polypeptide(L)'
;MAGQAGLSTFDIETGLLEKGRRFSFIQVMRLMRLLGHVPESVKDPRTFARQAQSLRISPQNNLSFPASDVMSIQRAKGESSGFLVNAGFLGLYGPASPLPTFYTEDLIQQEADEESAVRDFLDIFNHRIFTLFFRCLMKYRLFFRVCEEHNPEILNKLYCLIGLGELRHRRDMPYGYSMIR
;
A
#
# COMPACT_ATOMS: atom_id res chain seq x y z
N MET A 1 3.87 6.59 -35.77
CA MET A 1 3.20 5.63 -34.82
C MET A 1 4.21 5.29 -33.75
N ALA A 2 4.19 6.01 -32.63
CA ALA A 2 5.04 5.68 -31.47
C ALA A 2 4.30 4.63 -30.66
N GLY A 3 4.81 3.39 -30.68
CA GLY A 3 4.32 2.32 -29.85
C GLY A 3 4.51 2.71 -28.38
N GLN A 4 3.43 2.84 -27.63
CA GLN A 4 3.46 2.84 -26.17
C GLN A 4 3.97 1.46 -25.74
N ALA A 5 5.26 1.32 -25.54
CA ALA A 5 5.82 0.21 -24.78
C ALA A 5 5.38 0.43 -23.34
N GLY A 6 4.24 -0.17 -22.95
CA GLY A 6 3.83 -0.24 -21.55
C GLY A 6 4.96 -0.89 -20.76
N LEU A 7 5.38 -0.27 -19.67
CA LEU A 7 6.35 -0.86 -18.74
C LEU A 7 5.83 -2.25 -18.32
N SER A 8 6.68 -3.26 -18.45
CA SER A 8 6.32 -4.61 -18.01
C SER A 8 6.19 -4.64 -16.48
N THR A 9 5.41 -5.57 -15.95
CA THR A 9 5.26 -5.78 -14.49
C THR A 9 6.63 -5.92 -13.82
N PHE A 10 7.56 -6.59 -14.49
CA PHE A 10 8.93 -6.79 -14.03
C PHE A 10 9.72 -5.48 -13.95
N ASP A 11 9.55 -4.57 -14.91
CA ASP A 11 10.23 -3.27 -14.91
C ASP A 11 9.74 -2.39 -13.76
N ILE A 12 8.44 -2.49 -13.42
CA ILE A 12 7.84 -1.76 -12.29
C ILE A 12 8.37 -2.29 -10.96
N GLU A 13 8.43 -3.60 -10.78
CA GLU A 13 8.99 -4.22 -9.56
C GLU A 13 10.46 -3.86 -9.38
N THR A 14 11.25 -3.95 -10.43
CA THR A 14 12.67 -3.58 -10.40
C THR A 14 12.85 -2.11 -10.05
N GLY A 15 12.06 -1.25 -10.67
CA GLY A 15 12.06 0.19 -10.38
C GLY A 15 11.67 0.52 -8.93
N LEU A 16 10.74 -0.23 -8.34
CA LEU A 16 10.36 -0.09 -6.93
C LEU A 16 11.50 -0.51 -5.99
N LEU A 17 12.17 -1.62 -6.28
CA LEU A 17 13.29 -2.12 -5.47
C LEU A 17 14.49 -1.16 -5.51
N GLU A 18 14.85 -0.65 -6.68
CA GLU A 18 16.01 0.24 -6.84
C GLU A 18 15.76 1.68 -6.36
N LYS A 19 14.56 2.20 -6.62
CA LYS A 19 14.23 3.61 -6.42
C LYS A 19 13.13 3.84 -5.38
N GLY A 20 12.91 2.90 -4.47
CA GLY A 20 11.83 2.92 -3.47
C GLY A 20 11.72 4.24 -2.70
N ARG A 21 12.84 4.87 -2.36
CA ARG A 21 12.90 6.17 -1.66
C ARG A 21 12.30 7.36 -2.43
N ARG A 22 12.15 7.25 -3.74
CA ARG A 22 11.58 8.32 -4.58
C ARG A 22 10.06 8.30 -4.63
N PHE A 23 9.44 7.22 -4.16
CA PHE A 23 8.00 7.05 -4.15
C PHE A 23 7.44 7.40 -2.77
N SER A 24 6.29 8.07 -2.75
CA SER A 24 5.54 8.23 -1.52
C SER A 24 4.95 6.88 -1.07
N PHE A 25 4.69 6.73 0.21
CA PHE A 25 4.09 5.50 0.75
C PHE A 25 2.78 5.12 0.02
N ILE A 26 1.94 6.11 -0.29
CA ILE A 26 0.69 5.89 -1.01
C ILE A 26 0.93 5.32 -2.41
N GLN A 27 1.94 5.84 -3.13
CA GLN A 27 2.28 5.35 -4.47
C GLN A 27 2.78 3.91 -4.43
N VAL A 28 3.66 3.59 -3.46
CA VAL A 28 4.15 2.22 -3.28
C VAL A 28 3.00 1.26 -2.99
N MET A 29 2.13 1.59 -2.05
CA MET A 29 0.98 0.75 -1.70
C MET A 29 0.01 0.55 -2.85
N ARG A 30 -0.21 1.59 -3.67
CA ARG A 30 -1.05 1.49 -4.88
C ARG A 30 -0.42 0.55 -5.91
N LEU A 31 0.87 0.71 -6.18
CA LEU A 31 1.58 -0.17 -7.13
C LEU A 31 1.58 -1.61 -6.64
N MET A 32 1.84 -1.86 -5.35
CA MET A 32 1.77 -3.19 -4.76
C MET A 32 0.35 -3.80 -4.85
N ARG A 33 -0.69 -2.96 -4.74
CA ARG A 33 -2.08 -3.40 -4.94
C ARG A 33 -2.34 -3.78 -6.40
N LEU A 34 -1.92 -2.96 -7.36
CA LEU A 34 -2.07 -3.24 -8.79
C LEU A 34 -1.29 -4.49 -9.21
N LEU A 35 -0.15 -4.77 -8.57
CA LEU A 35 0.64 -5.99 -8.76
C LEU A 35 0.03 -7.23 -8.06
N GLY A 36 -1.10 -7.08 -7.35
CA GLY A 36 -1.80 -8.18 -6.68
C GLY A 36 -1.25 -8.58 -5.32
N HIS A 37 -0.27 -7.83 -4.76
CA HIS A 37 0.31 -8.11 -3.44
C HIS A 37 -0.54 -7.59 -2.28
N VAL A 38 -1.46 -6.65 -2.54
CA VAL A 38 -2.39 -6.10 -1.55
C VAL A 38 -3.81 -6.43 -1.98
N PRO A 39 -4.59 -7.20 -1.21
CA PRO A 39 -5.96 -7.53 -1.57
C PRO A 39 -6.87 -6.29 -1.53
N GLU A 40 -7.82 -6.22 -2.44
CA GLU A 40 -8.80 -5.13 -2.54
C GLU A 40 -9.70 -5.05 -1.30
N SER A 41 -10.06 -6.17 -0.74
CA SER A 41 -10.98 -6.25 0.40
C SER A 41 -10.38 -7.03 1.56
N VAL A 42 -10.14 -6.35 2.67
CA VAL A 42 -9.70 -6.95 3.93
C VAL A 42 -10.90 -7.11 4.86
N LYS A 43 -12.00 -7.67 4.35
CA LYS A 43 -13.18 -7.95 5.20
C LYS A 43 -12.98 -9.22 6.02
N ASP A 44 -12.23 -10.18 5.49
CA ASP A 44 -12.00 -11.48 6.16
C ASP A 44 -10.63 -11.55 6.83
N PRO A 45 -10.56 -12.09 8.07
CA PRO A 45 -9.30 -12.31 8.78
C PRO A 45 -8.29 -13.17 8.00
N ARG A 46 -8.77 -14.15 7.21
CA ARG A 46 -7.94 -15.02 6.37
C ARG A 46 -7.24 -14.26 5.25
N THR A 47 -7.92 -13.27 4.68
CA THR A 47 -7.35 -12.39 3.64
C THR A 47 -6.23 -11.53 4.20
N PHE A 48 -6.38 -11.05 5.44
CA PHE A 48 -5.33 -10.31 6.13
C PHE A 48 -4.07 -11.15 6.37
N ALA A 49 -4.23 -12.39 6.81
CA ALA A 49 -3.10 -13.29 7.03
C ALA A 49 -2.33 -13.58 5.72
N ARG A 50 -3.04 -13.79 4.60
CA ARG A 50 -2.41 -13.95 3.27
C ARG A 50 -1.68 -12.68 2.81
N GLN A 51 -2.25 -11.51 3.08
CA GLN A 51 -1.61 -10.23 2.76
C GLN A 51 -0.29 -10.06 3.54
N ALA A 52 -0.28 -10.39 4.81
CA ALA A 52 0.92 -10.30 5.64
C ALA A 52 2.06 -11.23 5.14
N GLN A 53 1.73 -12.27 4.37
CA GLN A 53 2.72 -13.13 3.72
C GLN A 53 3.28 -12.52 2.43
N SER A 54 2.47 -11.79 1.65
CA SER A 54 2.89 -11.20 0.38
C SER A 54 3.46 -9.80 0.50
N LEU A 55 3.02 -9.04 1.50
CA LEU A 55 3.52 -7.69 1.77
C LEU A 55 3.62 -7.47 3.28
N ARG A 56 4.82 -7.24 3.78
CA ARG A 56 5.08 -6.84 5.16
C ARG A 56 5.53 -5.38 5.19
N ILE A 57 4.99 -4.62 6.12
CA ILE A 57 5.34 -3.21 6.31
C ILE A 57 5.84 -3.06 7.73
N SER A 58 7.06 -2.55 7.89
CA SER A 58 7.67 -2.26 9.18
C SER A 58 8.25 -0.86 9.20
N PRO A 59 8.31 -0.18 10.35
CA PRO A 59 9.06 1.05 10.48
C PRO A 59 10.57 0.77 10.46
N GLN A 60 11.34 1.79 10.09
CA GLN A 60 12.79 1.68 10.14
C GLN A 60 13.29 1.73 11.59
N ASN A 61 14.11 0.75 11.96
CA ASN A 61 14.72 0.68 13.30
C ASN A 61 16.01 1.52 13.35
N ASN A 62 15.86 2.84 13.47
CA ASN A 62 16.95 3.77 13.70
C ASN A 62 16.45 5.04 14.39
N LEU A 63 17.39 5.87 14.87
CA LEU A 63 17.11 7.16 15.52
C LEU A 63 17.35 8.35 14.60
N SER A 64 17.78 8.13 13.35
CA SER A 64 17.99 9.21 12.40
C SER A 64 16.66 9.74 11.85
N PHE A 65 16.60 11.04 11.57
CA PHE A 65 15.43 11.64 10.95
C PHE A 65 15.17 11.03 9.57
N PRO A 66 13.94 10.55 9.29
CA PRO A 66 13.64 9.91 8.02
C PRO A 66 13.66 10.92 6.87
N ALA A 67 14.42 10.61 5.83
CA ALA A 67 14.54 11.47 4.64
C ALA A 67 13.36 11.33 3.67
N SER A 68 12.58 10.27 3.79
CA SER A 68 11.44 9.96 2.91
C SER A 68 10.40 9.09 3.62
N ASP A 69 9.19 9.02 3.09
CA ASP A 69 8.13 8.16 3.62
C ASP A 69 8.51 6.68 3.56
N VAL A 70 9.17 6.26 2.48
CA VAL A 70 9.64 4.89 2.27
C VAL A 70 11.15 4.90 2.21
N MET A 71 11.77 4.16 3.11
CA MET A 71 13.24 4.11 3.24
C MET A 71 13.86 3.03 2.37
N SER A 72 13.24 1.88 2.29
CA SER A 72 13.66 0.78 1.42
C SER A 72 12.50 -0.17 1.10
N ILE A 73 12.63 -0.83 -0.04
CA ILE A 73 11.75 -1.94 -0.44
C ILE A 73 12.66 -3.11 -0.74
N GLN A 74 12.40 -4.25 -0.11
CA GLN A 74 13.20 -5.45 -0.26
C GLN A 74 12.29 -6.64 -0.57
N ARG A 75 12.81 -7.66 -1.25
CA ARG A 75 12.14 -8.95 -1.31
C ARG A 75 12.33 -9.68 0.01
N ALA A 76 11.27 -10.23 0.55
CA ALA A 76 11.34 -11.04 1.77
C ALA A 76 12.24 -12.26 1.51
N LYS A 77 13.16 -12.53 2.43
CA LYS A 77 14.00 -13.72 2.40
C LYS A 77 13.14 -14.91 2.85
N GLY A 78 12.77 -15.80 1.93
CA GLY A 78 11.98 -17.01 2.25
C GLY A 78 11.27 -17.60 1.04
N GLU A 79 10.57 -18.71 1.22
CA GLU A 79 9.85 -19.44 0.16
C GLU A 79 8.65 -18.66 -0.43
N SER A 80 8.14 -17.66 0.27
CA SER A 80 7.07 -16.78 -0.23
C SER A 80 7.66 -15.57 -0.95
N SER A 81 7.23 -15.34 -2.20
CA SER A 81 7.59 -14.18 -3.03
C SER A 81 6.95 -12.90 -2.46
N GLY A 82 7.34 -12.51 -1.24
CA GLY A 82 6.82 -11.34 -0.54
C GLY A 82 7.73 -10.11 -0.67
N PHE A 83 7.18 -8.95 -0.33
CA PHE A 83 7.91 -7.69 -0.24
C PHE A 83 7.92 -7.19 1.20
N LEU A 84 9.06 -6.62 1.62
CA LEU A 84 9.23 -5.90 2.87
C LEU A 84 9.40 -4.42 2.55
N VAL A 85 8.50 -3.60 3.04
CA VAL A 85 8.53 -2.14 2.90
C VAL A 85 8.90 -1.52 4.24
N ASN A 86 10.04 -0.84 4.29
CA ASN A 86 10.47 -0.10 5.46
C ASN A 86 10.00 1.35 5.34
N ALA A 87 9.11 1.77 6.24
CA ALA A 87 8.55 3.11 6.29
C ALA A 87 9.30 3.99 7.31
N GLY A 88 9.40 5.29 6.99
CA GLY A 88 10.05 6.29 7.86
C GLY A 88 9.09 7.02 8.81
N PHE A 89 7.83 6.63 8.89
CA PHE A 89 6.80 7.33 9.65
C PHE A 89 5.82 6.35 10.31
N LEU A 90 4.97 6.83 11.22
CA LEU A 90 3.83 6.10 11.80
C LEU A 90 4.20 4.76 12.49
N GLY A 91 5.45 4.56 12.87
CA GLY A 91 5.87 3.36 13.60
C GLY A 91 5.66 3.47 15.10
N LEU A 92 5.56 2.32 15.78
CA LEU A 92 5.57 2.26 17.24
C LEU A 92 6.98 2.49 17.81
N TYR A 93 8.02 2.28 17.02
CA TYR A 93 9.42 2.57 17.34
C TYR A 93 10.06 3.42 16.23
N GLY A 94 11.20 4.04 16.51
CA GLY A 94 11.89 4.97 15.61
C GLY A 94 11.86 6.42 16.10
N PRO A 95 12.38 7.39 15.33
CA PRO A 95 12.61 8.76 15.78
C PRO A 95 11.33 9.56 16.05
N ALA A 96 10.21 9.22 15.41
CA ALA A 96 8.91 9.87 15.57
C ALA A 96 7.87 8.93 16.21
N SER A 97 8.32 7.99 17.04
CA SER A 97 7.46 6.99 17.65
C SER A 97 6.73 7.51 18.88
N PRO A 98 5.55 6.94 19.21
CA PRO A 98 4.85 7.22 20.46
C PRO A 98 5.54 6.57 21.67
N LEU A 99 6.36 5.53 21.45
CA LEU A 99 7.13 4.90 22.52
C LEU A 99 8.36 5.76 22.87
N PRO A 100 8.78 5.78 24.15
CA PRO A 100 10.01 6.43 24.56
C PRO A 100 11.24 5.92 23.80
N THR A 101 12.23 6.79 23.58
CA THR A 101 13.41 6.52 22.75
C THR A 101 14.22 5.31 23.20
N PHE A 102 14.29 5.05 24.51
CA PHE A 102 15.04 3.91 25.05
C PHE A 102 14.53 2.55 24.53
N TYR A 103 13.22 2.40 24.23
CA TYR A 103 12.71 1.18 23.58
C TYR A 103 13.29 0.99 22.18
N THR A 104 13.48 2.08 21.44
CA THR A 104 14.11 2.01 20.11
C THR A 104 15.59 1.68 20.23
N GLU A 105 16.29 2.21 21.24
CA GLU A 105 17.68 1.88 21.53
C GLU A 105 17.85 0.39 21.88
N ASP A 106 16.97 -0.13 22.75
CA ASP A 106 16.95 -1.55 23.10
C ASP A 106 16.71 -2.44 21.87
N LEU A 107 15.77 -2.05 20.97
CA LEU A 107 15.51 -2.79 19.74
C LEU A 107 16.69 -2.77 18.76
N ILE A 108 17.43 -1.65 18.70
CA ILE A 108 18.64 -1.55 17.87
C ILE A 108 19.73 -2.47 18.44
N GLN A 109 19.88 -2.52 19.76
CA GLN A 109 20.84 -3.40 20.41
C GLN A 109 20.47 -4.87 20.21
N GLN A 110 19.21 -5.25 20.41
CA GLN A 110 18.71 -6.61 20.13
C GLN A 110 18.94 -7.03 18.68
N GLU A 111 18.77 -6.11 17.72
CA GLU A 111 19.07 -6.40 16.32
C GLU A 111 20.56 -6.66 16.07
N ALA A 112 21.45 -5.99 16.80
CA ALA A 112 22.88 -6.26 16.75
C ALA A 112 23.26 -7.62 17.37
N ASP A 113 22.48 -8.08 18.36
CA ASP A 113 22.63 -9.39 19.01
C ASP A 113 21.88 -10.52 18.26
N GLU A 114 21.35 -10.23 17.05
CA GLU A 114 20.56 -11.14 16.20
C GLU A 114 19.22 -11.58 16.85
N GLU A 115 18.76 -10.88 17.87
CA GLU A 115 17.47 -11.10 18.50
C GLU A 115 16.39 -10.23 17.83
N SER A 116 15.35 -10.84 17.29
CA SER A 116 14.29 -10.12 16.57
C SER A 116 12.88 -10.28 17.19
N ALA A 117 12.74 -11.08 18.25
CA ALA A 117 11.44 -11.49 18.76
C ALA A 117 10.54 -10.31 19.18
N VAL A 118 11.08 -9.31 19.87
CA VAL A 118 10.33 -8.14 20.32
C VAL A 118 9.94 -7.27 19.14
N ARG A 119 10.85 -7.05 18.20
CA ARG A 119 10.59 -6.30 16.97
C ARG A 119 9.53 -6.98 16.13
N ASP A 120 9.62 -8.29 15.92
CA ASP A 120 8.64 -9.06 15.14
C ASP A 120 7.25 -9.00 15.77
N PHE A 121 7.15 -9.01 17.10
CA PHE A 121 5.90 -8.80 17.81
C PHE A 121 5.31 -7.41 17.55
N LEU A 122 6.10 -6.35 17.69
CA LEU A 122 5.66 -4.97 17.42
C LEU A 122 5.29 -4.77 15.95
N ASP A 123 5.98 -5.46 15.03
CA ASP A 123 5.71 -5.36 13.60
C ASP A 123 4.36 -5.94 13.18
N ILE A 124 3.78 -6.84 13.95
CA ILE A 124 2.39 -7.28 13.73
C ILE A 124 1.43 -6.09 13.85
N PHE A 125 1.61 -5.27 14.89
CA PHE A 125 0.79 -4.07 15.09
C PHE A 125 1.12 -2.99 14.06
N ASN A 126 2.40 -2.74 13.80
CA ASN A 126 2.85 -1.79 12.80
C ASN A 126 2.23 -2.08 11.43
N HIS A 127 2.32 -3.32 10.96
CA HIS A 127 1.73 -3.73 9.70
C HIS A 127 0.21 -3.44 9.65
N ARG A 128 -0.49 -3.69 10.75
CA ARG A 128 -1.93 -3.40 10.85
C ARG A 128 -2.22 -1.91 10.81
N ILE A 129 -1.44 -1.10 11.52
CA ILE A 129 -1.57 0.36 11.56
C ILE A 129 -1.36 0.95 10.16
N PHE A 130 -0.29 0.58 9.46
CA PHE A 130 -0.03 1.03 8.09
C PHE A 130 -1.14 0.63 7.11
N THR A 131 -1.64 -0.60 7.23
CA THR A 131 -2.74 -1.07 6.39
C THR A 131 -4.01 -0.26 6.64
N LEU A 132 -4.35 0.02 7.89
CA LEU A 132 -5.51 0.85 8.25
C LEU A 132 -5.33 2.29 7.78
N PHE A 133 -4.15 2.86 7.95
CA PHE A 133 -3.81 4.20 7.47
C PHE A 133 -4.02 4.32 5.96
N PHE A 134 -3.48 3.39 5.18
CA PHE A 134 -3.68 3.36 3.74
C PHE A 134 -5.17 3.28 3.37
N ARG A 135 -5.93 2.41 4.03
CA ARG A 135 -7.39 2.27 3.81
C ARG A 135 -8.14 3.56 4.14
N CYS A 136 -7.79 4.24 5.23
CA CYS A 136 -8.39 5.52 5.60
C CYS A 136 -8.14 6.58 4.54
N LEU A 137 -6.92 6.66 4.00
CA LEU A 137 -6.59 7.60 2.94
C LEU A 137 -7.35 7.31 1.64
N MET A 138 -7.50 6.02 1.28
CA MET A 138 -8.19 5.63 0.05
C MET A 138 -9.70 5.78 0.14
N LYS A 139 -10.27 5.67 1.34
CA LYS A 139 -11.73 5.68 1.55
C LYS A 139 -12.42 6.92 0.99
N TYR A 140 -11.81 8.08 1.10
CA TYR A 140 -12.42 9.36 0.72
C TYR A 140 -11.93 9.91 -0.62
N ARG A 141 -11.03 9.21 -1.31
CA ARG A 141 -10.54 9.63 -2.61
C ARG A 141 -11.38 9.03 -3.73
N LEU A 142 -12.31 9.82 -4.27
CA LEU A 142 -13.24 9.41 -5.33
C LEU A 142 -12.54 8.81 -6.54
N PHE A 143 -11.42 9.40 -6.96
CA PHE A 143 -10.65 8.91 -8.10
C PHE A 143 -10.30 7.42 -7.97
N PHE A 144 -9.80 6.98 -6.83
CA PHE A 144 -9.41 5.59 -6.62
C PHE A 144 -10.62 4.66 -6.60
N ARG A 145 -11.70 5.08 -5.96
CA ARG A 145 -12.93 4.29 -5.86
C ARG A 145 -13.64 4.14 -7.20
N VAL A 146 -13.49 5.11 -8.09
CA VAL A 146 -14.08 5.10 -9.43
C VAL A 146 -13.17 4.38 -10.42
N CYS A 147 -11.90 4.77 -10.51
CA CYS A 147 -10.99 4.31 -11.55
C CYS A 147 -10.28 3.00 -11.22
N GLU A 148 -10.00 2.71 -9.95
CA GLU A 148 -9.28 1.50 -9.54
C GLU A 148 -10.22 0.43 -8.98
N GLU A 149 -11.16 0.81 -8.10
CA GLU A 149 -12.09 -0.15 -7.47
C GLU A 149 -13.36 -0.40 -8.30
N HIS A 150 -13.62 0.43 -9.30
CA HIS A 150 -14.81 0.36 -10.14
C HIS A 150 -16.11 0.21 -9.32
N ASN A 151 -16.19 0.90 -8.17
CA ASN A 151 -17.29 0.74 -7.23
C ASN A 151 -18.61 1.19 -7.84
N PRO A 152 -19.58 0.26 -8.08
CA PRO A 152 -20.81 0.55 -8.80
C PRO A 152 -21.72 1.54 -8.06
N GLU A 153 -21.68 1.56 -6.73
CA GLU A 153 -22.51 2.48 -5.94
C GLU A 153 -22.08 3.94 -6.15
N ILE A 154 -20.79 4.18 -6.21
CA ILE A 154 -20.25 5.54 -6.41
C ILE A 154 -20.45 5.98 -7.84
N LEU A 155 -20.18 5.09 -8.80
CA LEU A 155 -20.47 5.35 -10.20
C LEU A 155 -21.95 5.71 -10.40
N ASN A 156 -22.88 4.97 -9.79
CA ASN A 156 -24.31 5.30 -9.85
C ASN A 156 -24.60 6.68 -9.26
N LYS A 157 -24.02 7.05 -8.11
CA LYS A 157 -24.19 8.38 -7.53
C LYS A 157 -23.69 9.49 -8.46
N LEU A 158 -22.53 9.29 -9.09
CA LEU A 158 -21.99 10.23 -10.08
C LEU A 158 -22.91 10.34 -11.29
N TYR A 159 -23.45 9.23 -11.80
CA TYR A 159 -24.42 9.27 -12.88
C TYR A 159 -25.70 10.01 -12.49
N CYS A 160 -26.19 9.83 -11.27
CA CYS A 160 -27.35 10.59 -10.79
C CYS A 160 -27.07 12.10 -10.76
N LEU A 161 -25.86 12.52 -10.35
CA LEU A 161 -25.48 13.94 -10.31
C LEU A 161 -25.47 14.61 -11.69
N ILE A 162 -25.12 13.88 -12.74
CA ILE A 162 -25.12 14.38 -14.13
C ILE A 162 -26.44 14.10 -14.88
N GLY A 163 -27.48 13.64 -14.15
CA GLY A 163 -28.80 13.38 -14.75
C GLY A 163 -28.94 12.04 -15.47
N LEU A 164 -27.94 11.16 -15.39
CA LEU A 164 -27.92 9.85 -16.03
C LEU A 164 -28.20 8.69 -15.03
N GLY A 165 -28.99 8.94 -14.01
CA GLY A 165 -29.36 7.95 -13.00
C GLY A 165 -30.11 6.74 -13.60
N GLU A 166 -30.96 6.95 -14.59
CA GLU A 166 -31.67 5.85 -15.27
C GLU A 166 -30.81 5.18 -16.34
N LEU A 167 -30.89 3.84 -16.39
CA LEU A 167 -30.18 3.03 -17.39
C LEU A 167 -30.56 3.35 -18.84
N ARG A 168 -31.80 3.81 -19.08
CA ARG A 168 -32.24 4.21 -20.41
C ARG A 168 -31.42 5.37 -20.95
N HIS A 169 -31.27 6.45 -20.18
CA HIS A 169 -30.49 7.62 -20.58
C HIS A 169 -29.02 7.32 -20.82
N ARG A 170 -28.48 6.30 -20.16
CA ARG A 170 -27.11 5.85 -20.36
C ARG A 170 -26.92 5.14 -21.71
N ARG A 171 -27.91 4.43 -22.20
CA ARG A 171 -27.86 3.70 -23.50
C ARG A 171 -27.92 4.62 -24.70
N ASP A 172 -28.62 5.74 -24.58
CA ASP A 172 -28.85 6.69 -25.67
C ASP A 172 -27.71 7.68 -25.90
N MET A 173 -26.62 7.58 -25.09
CA MET A 173 -25.45 8.42 -25.27
C MET A 173 -24.63 7.99 -26.49
N PRO A 174 -24.27 8.93 -27.41
CA PRO A 174 -23.56 8.65 -28.66
C PRO A 174 -22.08 8.27 -28.43
N TYR A 175 -21.53 8.50 -27.25
CA TYR A 175 -20.15 8.14 -26.88
C TYR A 175 -20.17 6.94 -25.95
N GLY A 176 -19.80 5.81 -26.52
CA GLY A 176 -19.92 4.47 -26.01
C GLY A 176 -19.64 4.28 -24.53
N TYR A 177 -20.60 3.68 -23.92
CA TYR A 177 -20.55 3.03 -22.59
C TYR A 177 -19.42 2.01 -22.44
N SER A 178 -18.66 1.74 -23.51
CA SER A 178 -17.59 0.74 -23.56
C SER A 178 -16.30 1.15 -22.83
N MET A 179 -16.18 2.40 -22.39
CA MET A 179 -14.98 2.88 -21.67
C MET A 179 -14.99 2.57 -20.17
N ILE A 180 -16.10 2.08 -19.60
CA ILE A 180 -16.24 1.83 -18.17
C ILE A 180 -16.71 0.38 -17.94
N ARG A 181 -15.99 -0.55 -18.55
CA ARG A 181 -16.18 -1.98 -18.32
C ARG A 181 -14.97 -2.55 -17.62
#